data_0a09c8204a7ee79df40c5302eda7315b
#
_entry.id   0a09c8204a7ee79df40c5302eda7315b
#
_cell.length_a   1.000
_cell.length_b   1.000
_cell.length_c   1.000
_cell.angle_alpha   90.00
_cell.angle_beta   90.00
_cell.angle_gamma   90.00
#
_symmetry.space_group_name_H-M   'P 1'
#
loop_
_entity.id
_entity.type
_entity.pdbx_description
1 polymer ?
#
loop_
_entity_poly.entity_id
_entity_poly.type
_entity_poly.pdbx_seq_one_letter_code
_entity_poly.pdbx_strand_id
1 'polypeptide(L)'
;MTNRIEYLDALRGFVMLLVVLGHVPMYCYHHLAGISFSAIPSTFHLALFFFISGWFVNSKAVRNADATLRLRYDNDTFNGLWKVLKGKFVQIIVPTMVFYLLFCWMNGIDIIENLWNDKYKGGYWFCIVLFGFYLTLTITSTITKTERVGGALLVLLLALAMMMLNTNLVTALLAKYNIPNVLCIQQWQYFVFFYMGYMAHRYQERFYRWLDNGWVMAVAILAFVGSLLLWYQQPMNLLEIKVTFLLWGGLGTVLSFTFFRKYEGCFSQEALMGRWLQYVGRRTLDVYLLHFFFLPKNLEWLGKYVMGNPTVELFVSLVITIMVVALCLLTSNIIRLSPTLAHWLFGVKNSFG
;
A
#
# COMPACT_ATOMS: atom_id res chain seq x y z
N MET A 1 17.20 8.37 -19.69
CA MET A 1 16.89 8.57 -18.28
C MET A 1 15.39 8.74 -18.15
N THR A 2 14.69 7.87 -17.45
CA THR A 2 13.26 8.07 -17.16
C THR A 2 13.16 9.24 -16.21
N ASN A 3 12.48 10.34 -16.61
CA ASN A 3 12.19 11.45 -15.71
C ASN A 3 11.44 10.87 -14.48
N ARG A 4 12.16 10.69 -13.37
CA ARG A 4 11.57 10.30 -12.09
C ARG A 4 10.82 11.51 -11.56
N ILE A 5 9.62 11.26 -11.05
CA ILE A 5 8.81 12.30 -10.43
C ILE A 5 9.17 12.29 -8.95
N GLU A 6 10.00 13.25 -8.54
CA GLU A 6 10.63 13.30 -7.20
C GLU A 6 9.62 13.35 -6.06
N TYR A 7 8.56 14.16 -6.19
CA TYR A 7 7.51 14.21 -5.16
C TYR A 7 6.76 12.89 -4.96
N LEU A 8 6.66 12.05 -6.01
CA LEU A 8 6.04 10.71 -5.87
C LEU A 8 6.94 9.73 -5.12
N ASP A 9 8.27 9.80 -5.35
CA ASP A 9 9.20 9.00 -4.54
C ASP A 9 9.17 9.46 -3.07
N ALA A 10 9.10 10.78 -2.82
CA ALA A 10 8.95 11.32 -1.46
C ALA A 10 7.61 10.92 -0.82
N LEU A 11 6.51 10.97 -1.56
CA LEU A 11 5.19 10.52 -1.10
C LEU A 11 5.20 9.03 -0.73
N ARG A 12 5.87 8.17 -1.51
CA ARG A 12 6.05 6.75 -1.14
C ARG A 12 6.81 6.59 0.17
N GLY A 13 7.86 7.38 0.37
CA GLY A 13 8.60 7.39 1.63
C GLY A 13 7.74 7.80 2.81
N PHE A 14 6.98 8.89 2.65
CA PHE A 14 6.03 9.35 3.65
C PHE A 14 5.00 8.28 4.03
N VAL A 15 4.37 7.66 3.04
CA VAL A 15 3.39 6.59 3.29
C VAL A 15 4.03 5.41 4.02
N MET A 16 5.28 5.05 3.69
CA MET A 16 5.97 3.98 4.40
C MET A 16 6.22 4.32 5.87
N LEU A 17 6.53 5.58 6.17
CA LEU A 17 6.60 6.05 7.57
C LEU A 17 5.26 5.91 8.28
N LEU A 18 4.15 6.28 7.62
CA LEU A 18 2.80 6.13 8.18
C LEU A 18 2.43 4.65 8.43
N VAL A 19 2.88 3.73 7.56
CA VAL A 19 2.69 2.28 7.77
C VAL A 19 3.39 1.83 9.04
N VAL A 20 4.67 2.17 9.21
CA VAL A 20 5.43 1.79 10.41
C VAL A 20 4.84 2.46 11.66
N LEU A 21 4.48 3.75 11.56
CA LEU A 21 3.84 4.50 12.65
C LEU A 21 2.55 3.82 13.13
N GLY A 22 1.68 3.39 12.21
CA GLY A 22 0.44 2.70 12.56
C GLY A 22 0.67 1.32 13.22
N HIS A 23 1.83 0.69 12.99
CA HIS A 23 2.17 -0.57 13.63
C HIS A 23 2.72 -0.40 15.05
N VAL A 24 3.24 0.76 15.44
CA VAL A 24 3.80 0.98 16.78
C VAL A 24 2.75 0.75 17.89
N PRO A 25 1.55 1.36 17.88
CA PRO A 25 0.55 1.08 18.91
C PRO A 25 0.12 -0.39 18.93
N MET A 26 0.06 -1.02 17.76
CA MET A 26 -0.39 -2.40 17.61
C MET A 26 0.61 -3.41 18.16
N TYR A 27 1.90 -3.25 17.86
CA TYR A 27 2.94 -4.24 18.17
C TYR A 27 3.79 -3.90 19.39
N CYS A 28 3.91 -2.59 19.73
CA CYS A 28 4.75 -2.17 20.85
C CYS A 28 3.96 -1.96 22.13
N TYR A 29 2.72 -1.42 22.05
CA TYR A 29 1.88 -1.09 23.20
C TYR A 29 0.70 -2.05 23.41
N HIS A 30 0.51 -3.04 22.53
CA HIS A 30 -0.55 -4.05 22.56
C HIS A 30 -1.96 -3.45 22.70
N HIS A 31 -2.28 -2.41 21.89
CA HIS A 31 -3.62 -1.80 21.81
C HIS A 31 -4.20 -1.38 23.16
N LEU A 32 -3.41 -0.76 24.00
CA LEU A 32 -3.95 -0.16 25.20
C LEU A 32 -5.08 0.81 24.86
N ALA A 33 -6.20 0.73 25.57
CA ALA A 33 -7.38 1.57 25.32
C ALA A 33 -7.04 3.06 25.44
N GLY A 34 -7.43 3.85 24.44
CA GLY A 34 -7.23 5.29 24.43
C GLY A 34 -7.31 5.90 23.03
N ILE A 35 -7.39 7.23 22.95
CA ILE A 35 -7.31 7.96 21.70
C ILE A 35 -5.84 7.99 21.27
N SER A 36 -5.54 7.43 20.09
CA SER A 36 -4.21 7.41 19.52
C SER A 36 -4.16 8.26 18.26
N PHE A 37 -3.36 9.32 18.26
CA PHE A 37 -3.15 10.13 17.05
C PHE A 37 -2.28 9.40 16.02
N SER A 38 -1.40 8.50 16.45
CA SER A 38 -0.63 7.66 15.53
C SER A 38 -1.49 6.63 14.77
N ALA A 39 -2.72 6.38 15.25
CA ALA A 39 -3.67 5.51 14.56
C ALA A 39 -4.48 6.23 13.45
N ILE A 40 -4.57 7.57 13.46
CA ILE A 40 -5.30 8.32 12.43
C ILE A 40 -4.79 8.02 11.01
N PRO A 41 -3.47 7.98 10.74
CA PRO A 41 -2.97 7.59 9.42
C PRO A 41 -3.47 6.23 8.93
N SER A 42 -3.81 5.32 9.85
CA SER A 42 -4.33 3.99 9.49
C SER A 42 -5.67 4.05 8.73
N THR A 43 -6.37 5.17 8.78
CA THR A 43 -7.61 5.37 8.03
C THR A 43 -7.37 5.52 6.52
N PHE A 44 -6.19 5.96 6.08
CA PHE A 44 -5.92 6.25 4.66
C PHE A 44 -4.56 5.78 4.12
N HIS A 45 -3.56 5.46 4.96
CA HIS A 45 -2.22 5.17 4.46
C HIS A 45 -2.17 3.96 3.51
N LEU A 46 -2.96 2.92 3.76
CA LEU A 46 -3.04 1.76 2.86
C LEU A 46 -3.73 2.12 1.54
N ALA A 47 -4.81 2.90 1.60
CA ALA A 47 -5.50 3.40 0.41
C ALA A 47 -4.54 4.22 -0.47
N LEU A 48 -3.77 5.12 0.14
CA LEU A 48 -2.74 5.93 -0.52
C LEU A 48 -1.63 5.06 -1.12
N PHE A 49 -1.18 4.03 -0.40
CA PHE A 49 -0.15 3.14 -0.91
C PHE A 49 -0.62 2.34 -2.13
N PHE A 50 -1.85 1.81 -2.11
CA PHE A 50 -2.44 1.14 -3.25
C PHE A 50 -2.69 2.10 -4.42
N PHE A 51 -3.14 3.34 -4.14
CA PHE A 51 -3.31 4.37 -5.16
C PHE A 51 -2.00 4.67 -5.88
N ILE A 52 -0.92 4.92 -5.14
CA ILE A 52 0.41 5.16 -5.73
C ILE A 52 0.87 3.95 -6.53
N SER A 53 0.63 2.73 -6.04
CA SER A 53 0.98 1.50 -6.75
C SER A 53 0.22 1.37 -8.07
N GLY A 54 -1.07 1.72 -8.09
CA GLY A 54 -1.89 1.79 -9.30
C GLY A 54 -1.43 2.88 -10.27
N TRP A 55 -1.02 4.04 -9.77
CA TRP A 55 -0.45 5.12 -10.57
C TRP A 55 0.76 4.66 -11.38
N PHE A 56 1.64 3.86 -10.78
CA PHE A 56 2.84 3.36 -11.47
C PHE A 56 2.59 2.19 -12.44
N VAL A 57 1.40 1.63 -12.50
CA VAL A 57 1.05 0.58 -13.49
C VAL A 57 1.19 1.09 -14.92
N ASN A 58 0.85 2.34 -15.17
CA ASN A 58 0.93 2.98 -16.48
C ASN A 58 2.37 3.32 -16.98
N SER A 59 3.39 2.92 -16.24
CA SER A 59 4.76 3.04 -16.73
C SER A 59 4.95 2.25 -18.02
N LYS A 60 5.92 2.66 -18.85
CA LYS A 60 6.19 2.21 -20.25
C LYS A 60 5.96 0.71 -20.55
N ALA A 61 6.08 -0.18 -19.57
CA ALA A 61 5.92 -1.63 -19.77
C ALA A 61 4.47 -2.03 -20.08
N VAL A 62 3.48 -1.42 -19.41
CA VAL A 62 2.06 -1.68 -19.69
C VAL A 62 1.63 -0.94 -20.96
N ARG A 63 2.16 0.26 -21.21
CA ARG A 63 1.93 1.01 -22.46
C ARG A 63 2.50 0.30 -23.68
N ASN A 64 3.62 -0.40 -23.56
CA ASN A 64 4.16 -1.22 -24.66
C ASN A 64 3.38 -2.52 -24.83
N ALA A 65 2.85 -3.11 -23.76
CA ALA A 65 1.88 -4.20 -23.85
C ALA A 65 0.56 -3.73 -24.48
N ASP A 66 0.03 -2.55 -24.11
CA ASP A 66 -1.15 -1.95 -24.75
C ASP A 66 -0.91 -1.58 -26.22
N ALA A 67 0.28 -1.12 -26.60
CA ALA A 67 0.62 -0.81 -28.00
C ALA A 67 0.80 -2.08 -28.86
N THR A 68 1.33 -3.15 -28.28
CA THR A 68 1.38 -4.48 -28.90
C THR A 68 0.02 -5.18 -28.91
N LEU A 69 -0.83 -4.94 -27.90
CA LEU A 69 -2.22 -5.39 -27.83
C LEU A 69 -3.10 -4.79 -28.96
N ARG A 70 -2.75 -3.61 -29.48
CA ARG A 70 -3.44 -3.01 -30.63
C ARG A 70 -3.26 -3.77 -31.94
N LEU A 71 -2.23 -4.57 -32.05
CA LEU A 71 -1.82 -5.09 -33.35
C LEU A 71 -2.15 -6.56 -33.61
N ARG A 72 -2.36 -7.43 -32.60
CA ARG A 72 -2.72 -8.84 -32.86
C ARG A 72 -3.28 -9.58 -31.65
N TYR A 73 -4.36 -10.28 -31.84
CA TYR A 73 -4.87 -11.40 -31.04
C TYR A 73 -3.98 -12.62 -31.36
N ASP A 74 -2.70 -12.56 -30.95
CA ASP A 74 -1.71 -13.58 -31.29
C ASP A 74 -0.98 -14.05 -30.02
N ASN A 75 -0.29 -15.18 -30.07
CA ASN A 75 0.51 -15.78 -28.98
C ASN A 75 1.47 -14.78 -28.31
N ASP A 76 1.86 -13.71 -28.98
CA ASP A 76 2.71 -12.63 -28.45
C ASP A 76 2.07 -11.83 -27.31
N THR A 77 0.74 -11.71 -27.28
CA THR A 77 0.00 -10.99 -26.22
C THR A 77 0.09 -11.76 -24.90
N PHE A 78 -0.11 -13.07 -24.94
CA PHE A 78 0.00 -13.92 -23.75
C PHE A 78 1.43 -13.93 -23.22
N ASN A 79 2.42 -14.04 -24.09
CA ASN A 79 3.83 -14.00 -23.75
C ASN A 79 4.23 -12.65 -23.13
N GLY A 80 3.72 -11.54 -23.63
CA GLY A 80 3.95 -10.21 -23.09
C GLY A 80 3.36 -10.03 -21.67
N LEU A 81 2.11 -10.47 -21.47
CA LEU A 81 1.45 -10.48 -20.15
C LEU A 81 2.19 -11.38 -19.15
N TRP A 82 2.55 -12.59 -19.58
CA TRP A 82 3.30 -13.52 -18.76
C TRP A 82 4.65 -12.96 -18.33
N LYS A 83 5.37 -12.28 -19.22
CA LYS A 83 6.64 -11.62 -18.91
C LYS A 83 6.50 -10.54 -17.84
N VAL A 84 5.43 -9.71 -17.94
CA VAL A 84 5.14 -8.66 -16.95
C VAL A 84 4.79 -9.28 -15.59
N LEU A 85 3.90 -10.27 -15.58
CA LEU A 85 3.47 -10.94 -14.34
C LEU A 85 4.61 -11.71 -13.68
N LYS A 86 5.42 -12.44 -14.46
CA LYS A 86 6.62 -13.11 -13.98
C LYS A 86 7.60 -12.13 -13.34
N GLY A 87 7.82 -10.97 -14.00
CA GLY A 87 8.65 -9.92 -13.46
C GLY A 87 8.13 -9.38 -12.12
N LYS A 88 6.81 -9.14 -12.01
CA LYS A 88 6.19 -8.70 -10.76
C LYS A 88 6.20 -9.77 -9.68
N PHE A 89 5.98 -11.04 -10.04
CA PHE A 89 6.08 -12.16 -9.13
C PHE A 89 7.47 -12.24 -8.48
N VAL A 90 8.54 -12.21 -9.27
CA VAL A 90 9.92 -12.23 -8.77
C VAL A 90 10.24 -10.99 -7.94
N GLN A 91 9.73 -9.81 -8.33
CA GLN A 91 10.01 -8.56 -7.61
C GLN A 91 9.25 -8.42 -6.29
N ILE A 92 8.08 -9.00 -6.15
CA ILE A 92 7.18 -8.77 -5.01
C ILE A 92 6.99 -10.06 -4.21
N ILE A 93 6.56 -11.15 -4.86
CA ILE A 93 6.16 -12.37 -4.14
C ILE A 93 7.37 -13.13 -3.60
N VAL A 94 8.41 -13.29 -4.40
CA VAL A 94 9.60 -14.04 -3.96
C VAL A 94 10.22 -13.41 -2.70
N PRO A 95 10.56 -12.12 -2.65
CA PRO A 95 11.04 -11.48 -1.44
C PRO A 95 10.07 -11.61 -0.26
N THR A 96 8.78 -11.38 -0.52
CA THR A 96 7.75 -11.48 0.53
C THR A 96 7.70 -12.88 1.14
N MET A 97 7.76 -13.94 0.33
CA MET A 97 7.77 -15.31 0.83
C MET A 97 9.01 -15.62 1.66
N VAL A 98 10.19 -15.16 1.24
CA VAL A 98 11.43 -15.37 1.99
C VAL A 98 11.33 -14.74 3.39
N PHE A 99 10.91 -13.47 3.48
CA PHE A 99 10.79 -12.78 4.78
C PHE A 99 9.61 -13.31 5.62
N TYR A 100 8.51 -13.70 4.99
CA TYR A 100 7.38 -14.35 5.66
C TYR A 100 7.80 -15.67 6.32
N LEU A 101 8.51 -16.54 5.60
CA LEU A 101 9.01 -17.81 6.14
C LEU A 101 9.99 -17.58 7.29
N LEU A 102 10.91 -16.62 7.13
CA LEU A 102 11.83 -16.23 8.19
C LEU A 102 11.09 -15.70 9.42
N PHE A 103 10.09 -14.85 9.23
CA PHE A 103 9.26 -14.32 10.31
C PHE A 103 8.52 -15.42 11.07
N CYS A 104 7.88 -16.37 10.35
CA CYS A 104 7.20 -17.50 10.96
C CYS A 104 8.18 -18.36 11.77
N TRP A 105 9.34 -18.67 11.20
CA TRP A 105 10.36 -19.47 11.86
C TRP A 105 10.86 -18.79 13.16
N MET A 106 11.18 -17.50 13.13
CA MET A 106 11.66 -16.76 14.30
C MET A 106 10.62 -16.61 15.41
N ASN A 107 9.34 -16.60 15.07
CA ASN A 107 8.25 -16.46 16.05
C ASN A 107 7.58 -17.79 16.42
N GLY A 108 8.09 -18.94 15.95
CA GLY A 108 7.50 -20.25 16.23
C GLY A 108 6.08 -20.43 15.69
N ILE A 109 5.75 -19.73 14.58
CA ILE A 109 4.43 -19.78 13.96
C ILE A 109 4.38 -20.95 12.97
N ASP A 110 3.33 -21.79 13.06
CA ASP A 110 3.11 -22.81 12.03
C ASP A 110 2.82 -22.14 10.68
N ILE A 111 3.69 -22.43 9.71
CA ILE A 111 3.66 -21.79 8.39
C ILE A 111 2.40 -22.17 7.63
N ILE A 112 2.01 -23.45 7.69
CA ILE A 112 0.86 -23.98 6.91
C ILE A 112 -0.42 -23.43 7.50
N GLU A 113 -0.59 -23.53 8.82
CA GLU A 113 -1.75 -23.02 9.52
C GLU A 113 -1.91 -21.50 9.33
N ASN A 114 -0.83 -20.74 9.47
CA ASN A 114 -0.85 -19.28 9.29
C ASN A 114 -1.15 -18.91 7.83
N LEU A 115 -0.51 -19.57 6.84
CA LEU A 115 -0.79 -19.34 5.43
C LEU A 115 -2.23 -19.72 5.06
N TRP A 116 -2.82 -20.68 5.72
CA TRP A 116 -4.17 -21.14 5.48
C TRP A 116 -5.22 -20.22 6.09
N ASN A 117 -5.07 -19.87 7.36
CA ASN A 117 -6.12 -19.26 8.17
C ASN A 117 -5.91 -17.77 8.44
N ASP A 118 -4.67 -17.29 8.62
CA ASP A 118 -4.43 -15.89 8.98
C ASP A 118 -4.72 -14.96 7.81
N LYS A 119 -5.64 -14.02 8.02
CA LYS A 119 -6.00 -12.99 7.04
C LYS A 119 -4.93 -11.94 6.80
N TYR A 120 -3.96 -11.82 7.70
CA TYR A 120 -2.89 -10.82 7.66
C TYR A 120 -1.51 -11.40 7.39
N LYS A 121 -1.36 -12.74 7.43
CA LYS A 121 -0.06 -13.41 7.18
C LYS A 121 1.08 -12.81 7.99
N GLY A 122 0.86 -12.60 9.30
CA GLY A 122 1.86 -11.93 10.13
C GLY A 122 2.23 -10.50 9.70
N GLY A 123 1.40 -9.86 8.86
CA GLY A 123 1.65 -8.52 8.30
C GLY A 123 2.09 -8.52 6.83
N TYR A 124 2.46 -9.67 6.25
CA TYR A 124 2.97 -9.78 4.87
C TYR A 124 1.88 -9.81 3.78
N TRP A 125 0.62 -9.71 4.14
CA TRP A 125 -0.55 -9.77 3.24
C TRP A 125 -0.53 -8.72 2.13
N PHE A 126 0.00 -7.52 2.39
CA PHE A 126 -0.06 -6.39 1.46
C PHE A 126 0.56 -6.69 0.10
N CYS A 127 1.75 -7.31 0.07
CA CYS A 127 2.43 -7.66 -1.17
C CYS A 127 1.70 -8.76 -1.96
N ILE A 128 1.07 -9.72 -1.25
CA ILE A 128 0.26 -10.77 -1.88
C ILE A 128 -0.96 -10.14 -2.57
N VAL A 129 -1.68 -9.28 -1.86
CA VAL A 129 -2.84 -8.57 -2.39
C VAL A 129 -2.46 -7.62 -3.52
N LEU A 130 -1.34 -6.90 -3.38
CA LEU A 130 -0.83 -6.02 -4.43
C LEU A 130 -0.54 -6.78 -5.72
N PHE A 131 0.08 -7.96 -5.62
CA PHE A 131 0.29 -8.83 -6.79
C PHE A 131 -1.04 -9.30 -7.38
N GLY A 132 -2.02 -9.68 -6.54
CA GLY A 132 -3.39 -10.00 -6.96
C GLY A 132 -4.04 -8.85 -7.73
N PHE A 133 -3.83 -7.59 -7.32
CA PHE A 133 -4.34 -6.40 -8.02
C PHE A 133 -3.68 -6.20 -9.38
N TYR A 134 -2.36 -6.40 -9.49
CA TYR A 134 -1.69 -6.40 -10.80
C TYR A 134 -2.25 -7.47 -11.72
N LEU A 135 -2.46 -8.68 -11.20
CA LEU A 135 -3.04 -9.81 -11.95
C LEU A 135 -4.46 -9.47 -12.42
N THR A 136 -5.32 -9.02 -11.51
CA THR A 136 -6.72 -8.67 -11.81
C THR A 136 -6.81 -7.57 -12.84
N LEU A 137 -6.07 -6.47 -12.66
CA LEU A 137 -6.08 -5.37 -13.64
C LEU A 137 -5.56 -5.84 -15.00
N THR A 138 -4.53 -6.67 -15.04
CA THR A 138 -3.97 -7.20 -16.28
C THR A 138 -4.99 -8.08 -17.01
N ILE A 139 -5.64 -9.02 -16.31
CA ILE A 139 -6.65 -9.91 -16.90
C ILE A 139 -7.87 -9.10 -17.36
N THR A 140 -8.40 -8.22 -16.50
CA THR A 140 -9.58 -7.42 -16.84
C THR A 140 -9.31 -6.46 -17.99
N SER A 141 -8.14 -5.82 -18.04
CA SER A 141 -7.78 -4.93 -19.16
C SER A 141 -7.68 -5.66 -20.49
N THR A 142 -7.26 -6.92 -20.49
CA THR A 142 -7.20 -7.74 -21.70
C THR A 142 -8.60 -8.12 -22.17
N ILE A 143 -9.50 -8.51 -21.26
CA ILE A 143 -10.84 -8.97 -21.60
C ILE A 143 -11.76 -7.82 -21.99
N THR A 144 -11.75 -6.73 -21.20
CA THR A 144 -12.76 -5.66 -21.30
C THR A 144 -12.34 -4.51 -22.19
N LYS A 145 -11.10 -4.52 -22.75
CA LYS A 145 -10.53 -3.39 -23.48
C LYS A 145 -10.75 -2.08 -22.71
N THR A 146 -10.13 -1.98 -21.53
CA THR A 146 -10.30 -0.83 -20.60
C THR A 146 -10.00 0.53 -21.22
N GLU A 147 -9.48 0.55 -22.44
CA GLU A 147 -9.34 1.74 -23.26
C GLU A 147 -10.71 2.36 -23.61
N ARG A 148 -11.76 1.55 -23.70
CA ARG A 148 -13.13 2.01 -23.93
C ARG A 148 -13.80 2.36 -22.61
N VAL A 149 -14.66 3.37 -22.64
CA VAL A 149 -15.42 3.82 -21.46
C VAL A 149 -16.18 2.66 -20.80
N GLY A 150 -16.81 1.79 -21.60
CA GLY A 150 -17.52 0.62 -21.08
C GLY A 150 -16.63 -0.36 -20.32
N GLY A 151 -15.41 -0.64 -20.82
CA GLY A 151 -14.44 -1.49 -20.14
C GLY A 151 -13.95 -0.87 -18.82
N ALA A 152 -13.67 0.43 -18.83
CA ALA A 152 -13.28 1.15 -17.62
C ALA A 152 -14.41 1.13 -16.56
N LEU A 153 -15.65 1.29 -16.97
CA LEU A 153 -16.81 1.20 -16.06
C LEU A 153 -16.99 -0.21 -15.49
N LEU A 154 -16.78 -1.26 -16.28
CA LEU A 154 -16.86 -2.64 -15.78
C LEU A 154 -15.82 -2.91 -14.70
N VAL A 155 -14.58 -2.46 -14.88
CA VAL A 155 -13.53 -2.62 -13.85
C VAL A 155 -13.84 -1.78 -12.61
N LEU A 156 -14.43 -0.58 -12.78
CA LEU A 156 -14.88 0.23 -11.65
C LEU A 156 -15.99 -0.49 -10.87
N LEU A 157 -16.98 -1.06 -11.56
CA LEU A 157 -18.04 -1.84 -10.91
C LEU A 157 -17.48 -3.05 -10.16
N LEU A 158 -16.52 -3.75 -10.75
CA LEU A 158 -15.81 -4.84 -10.07
C LEU A 158 -15.09 -4.35 -8.80
N ALA A 159 -14.40 -3.20 -8.88
CA ALA A 159 -13.71 -2.61 -7.75
C ALA A 159 -14.67 -2.22 -6.62
N LEU A 160 -15.82 -1.64 -6.97
CA LEU A 160 -16.87 -1.31 -6.01
C LEU A 160 -17.51 -2.57 -5.42
N ALA A 161 -17.76 -3.60 -6.22
CA ALA A 161 -18.28 -4.88 -5.73
C ALA A 161 -17.30 -5.52 -4.73
N MET A 162 -16.00 -5.54 -5.03
CA MET A 162 -14.97 -6.02 -4.09
C MET A 162 -14.94 -5.20 -2.80
N MET A 163 -15.11 -3.88 -2.88
CA MET A 163 -15.17 -3.00 -1.71
C MET A 163 -16.39 -3.34 -0.83
N MET A 164 -17.54 -3.66 -1.44
CA MET A 164 -18.76 -3.98 -0.71
C MET A 164 -18.78 -5.38 -0.08
N LEU A 165 -17.81 -6.24 -0.37
CA LEU A 165 -17.74 -7.56 0.26
C LEU A 165 -17.77 -7.45 1.80
N ASN A 166 -18.65 -8.21 2.42
CA ASN A 166 -18.65 -8.35 3.87
C ASN A 166 -17.49 -9.26 4.30
N THR A 167 -16.45 -8.66 4.86
CA THR A 167 -15.23 -9.37 5.26
C THR A 167 -15.48 -10.47 6.29
N ASN A 168 -16.45 -10.28 7.19
CA ASN A 168 -16.81 -11.28 8.19
C ASN A 168 -17.52 -12.48 7.56
N LEU A 169 -18.44 -12.21 6.61
CA LEU A 169 -19.11 -13.27 5.86
C LEU A 169 -18.11 -14.09 5.03
N VAL A 170 -17.18 -13.40 4.34
CA VAL A 170 -16.12 -14.06 3.57
C VAL A 170 -15.28 -14.95 4.47
N THR A 171 -14.85 -14.45 5.64
CA THR A 171 -14.08 -15.25 6.61
C THR A 171 -14.86 -16.48 7.09
N ALA A 172 -16.14 -16.31 7.41
CA ALA A 172 -17.00 -17.41 7.84
C ALA A 172 -17.20 -18.48 6.76
N LEU A 173 -17.36 -18.05 5.49
CA LEU A 173 -17.50 -18.97 4.35
C LEU A 173 -16.19 -19.73 4.09
N LEU A 174 -15.05 -19.07 4.12
CA LEU A 174 -13.74 -19.71 3.95
C LEU A 174 -13.52 -20.76 5.04
N ALA A 175 -13.80 -20.42 6.30
CA ALA A 175 -13.69 -21.36 7.41
C ALA A 175 -14.67 -22.53 7.29
N LYS A 176 -15.95 -22.27 6.96
CA LYS A 176 -16.99 -23.30 6.81
C LYS A 176 -16.65 -24.35 5.75
N TYR A 177 -16.07 -23.90 4.63
CA TYR A 177 -15.73 -24.79 3.51
C TYR A 177 -14.26 -25.21 3.51
N ASN A 178 -13.51 -24.90 4.56
CA ASN A 178 -12.07 -25.20 4.69
C ASN A 178 -11.26 -24.73 3.45
N ILE A 179 -11.59 -23.53 2.94
CA ILE A 179 -10.91 -22.94 1.78
C ILE A 179 -9.72 -22.13 2.27
N PRO A 180 -8.50 -22.37 1.76
CA PRO A 180 -7.32 -21.61 2.16
C PRO A 180 -7.41 -20.14 1.77
N ASN A 181 -7.13 -19.27 2.72
CA ASN A 181 -7.15 -17.83 2.49
C ASN A 181 -5.80 -17.26 2.00
N VAL A 182 -5.12 -17.99 1.13
CA VAL A 182 -3.77 -17.62 0.63
C VAL A 182 -3.75 -16.22 0.01
N LEU A 183 -4.84 -15.86 -0.69
CA LEU A 183 -4.95 -14.59 -1.41
C LEU A 183 -5.43 -13.41 -0.55
N CYS A 184 -5.64 -13.62 0.76
CA CYS A 184 -6.11 -12.56 1.68
C CYS A 184 -7.36 -11.82 1.13
N ILE A 185 -8.39 -12.56 0.70
CA ILE A 185 -9.56 -12.03 -0.04
C ILE A 185 -10.25 -10.89 0.73
N GLN A 186 -10.24 -10.91 2.06
CA GLN A 186 -10.82 -9.85 2.89
C GLN A 186 -10.20 -8.47 2.61
N GLN A 187 -8.96 -8.44 2.12
CA GLN A 187 -8.24 -7.19 1.85
C GLN A 187 -8.46 -6.67 0.42
N TRP A 188 -9.19 -7.39 -0.41
CA TRP A 188 -9.45 -6.99 -1.80
C TRP A 188 -10.36 -5.76 -1.92
N GLN A 189 -10.97 -5.33 -0.84
CA GLN A 189 -11.67 -4.03 -0.77
C GLN A 189 -10.78 -2.84 -1.15
N TYR A 190 -9.45 -2.93 -1.01
CA TYR A 190 -8.51 -1.89 -1.42
C TYR A 190 -8.29 -1.78 -2.93
N PHE A 191 -8.82 -2.72 -3.73
CA PHE A 191 -8.68 -2.68 -5.18
C PHE A 191 -9.25 -1.40 -5.80
N VAL A 192 -10.26 -0.80 -5.19
CA VAL A 192 -10.85 0.47 -5.62
C VAL A 192 -9.79 1.59 -5.65
N PHE A 193 -8.95 1.71 -4.63
CA PHE A 193 -7.91 2.75 -4.58
C PHE A 193 -6.78 2.48 -5.57
N PHE A 194 -6.40 1.21 -5.75
CA PHE A 194 -5.43 0.83 -6.77
C PHE A 194 -5.92 1.20 -8.16
N TYR A 195 -7.18 0.89 -8.47
CA TYR A 195 -7.80 1.25 -9.76
C TYR A 195 -7.97 2.76 -9.93
N MET A 196 -8.33 3.48 -8.88
CA MET A 196 -8.36 4.95 -8.89
C MET A 196 -6.99 5.54 -9.24
N GLY A 197 -5.90 5.01 -8.69
CA GLY A 197 -4.53 5.41 -9.02
C GLY A 197 -4.20 5.19 -10.50
N TYR A 198 -4.55 4.02 -11.04
CA TYR A 198 -4.41 3.70 -12.45
C TYR A 198 -5.18 4.69 -13.35
N MET A 199 -6.43 4.99 -13.01
CA MET A 199 -7.27 5.93 -13.77
C MET A 199 -6.78 7.38 -13.63
N ALA A 200 -6.34 7.79 -12.43
CA ALA A 200 -5.79 9.12 -12.18
C ALA A 200 -4.53 9.38 -13.04
N HIS A 201 -3.65 8.39 -13.17
CA HIS A 201 -2.49 8.52 -14.08
C HIS A 201 -2.94 8.54 -15.55
N ARG A 202 -3.89 7.71 -15.94
CA ARG A 202 -4.38 7.65 -17.31
C ARG A 202 -4.99 8.96 -17.78
N TYR A 203 -5.71 9.63 -16.89
CA TYR A 203 -6.36 10.93 -17.14
C TYR A 203 -5.68 12.06 -16.37
N GLN A 204 -4.35 12.02 -16.29
CA GLN A 204 -3.52 12.86 -15.44
C GLN A 204 -3.82 14.36 -15.56
N GLU A 205 -4.00 14.88 -16.78
CA GLU A 205 -4.29 16.31 -17.00
C GLU A 205 -5.65 16.72 -16.40
N ARG A 206 -6.67 15.86 -16.54
CA ARG A 206 -7.99 16.14 -15.95
C ARG A 206 -7.93 16.02 -14.43
N PHE A 207 -7.21 15.03 -13.93
CA PHE A 207 -7.03 14.81 -12.51
C PHE A 207 -6.30 15.99 -11.87
N TYR A 208 -5.23 16.50 -12.49
CA TYR A 208 -4.50 17.68 -11.98
C TYR A 208 -5.36 18.93 -11.99
N ARG A 209 -6.13 19.21 -13.06
CA ARG A 209 -7.04 20.36 -13.09
C ARG A 209 -8.08 20.30 -11.95
N TRP A 210 -8.53 19.11 -11.62
CA TRP A 210 -9.45 18.91 -10.49
C TRP A 210 -8.76 19.17 -9.14
N LEU A 211 -7.53 18.70 -8.94
CA LEU A 211 -6.73 18.93 -7.74
C LEU A 211 -6.34 20.41 -7.56
N ASP A 212 -6.14 21.15 -8.66
CA ASP A 212 -5.76 22.57 -8.64
C ASP A 212 -6.95 23.51 -8.32
N ASN A 213 -8.17 22.96 -8.27
CA ASN A 213 -9.34 23.71 -7.88
C ASN A 213 -9.41 23.88 -6.36
N GLY A 214 -9.18 25.12 -5.89
CA GLY A 214 -9.17 25.45 -4.46
C GLY A 214 -10.46 25.12 -3.72
N TRP A 215 -11.62 25.25 -4.36
CA TRP A 215 -12.91 24.88 -3.77
C TRP A 215 -13.04 23.36 -3.56
N VAL A 216 -12.59 22.58 -4.53
CA VAL A 216 -12.56 21.11 -4.39
C VAL A 216 -11.69 20.69 -3.21
N MET A 217 -10.52 21.33 -3.07
CA MET A 217 -9.63 21.05 -1.94
C MET A 217 -10.20 21.51 -0.60
N ALA A 218 -10.82 22.67 -0.53
CA ALA A 218 -11.46 23.15 0.69
C ALA A 218 -12.58 22.20 1.15
N VAL A 219 -13.45 21.78 0.22
CA VAL A 219 -14.52 20.81 0.50
C VAL A 219 -13.94 19.46 0.92
N ALA A 220 -12.87 19.00 0.26
CA ALA A 220 -12.22 17.73 0.62
C ALA A 220 -11.61 17.76 2.04
N ILE A 221 -10.98 18.90 2.44
CA ILE A 221 -10.46 19.06 3.80
C ILE A 221 -11.59 19.07 4.82
N LEU A 222 -12.64 19.88 4.59
CA LEU A 222 -13.80 19.95 5.48
C LEU A 222 -14.50 18.60 5.62
N ALA A 223 -14.69 17.87 4.52
CA ALA A 223 -15.29 16.54 4.54
C ALA A 223 -14.42 15.52 5.29
N PHE A 224 -13.09 15.54 5.08
CA PHE A 224 -12.16 14.65 5.77
C PHE A 224 -12.14 14.91 7.28
N VAL A 225 -11.89 16.16 7.68
CA VAL A 225 -11.84 16.55 9.10
C VAL A 225 -13.21 16.36 9.75
N GLY A 226 -14.28 16.83 9.12
CA GLY A 226 -15.65 16.70 9.64
C GLY A 226 -16.05 15.24 9.82
N SER A 227 -15.73 14.36 8.86
CA SER A 227 -16.03 12.93 9.01
C SER A 227 -15.21 12.26 10.10
N LEU A 228 -13.93 12.63 10.29
CA LEU A 228 -13.13 12.15 11.41
C LEU A 228 -13.73 12.58 12.76
N LEU A 229 -14.14 13.83 12.90
CA LEU A 229 -14.75 14.33 14.14
C LEU A 229 -16.07 13.64 14.48
N LEU A 230 -16.87 13.30 13.44
CA LEU A 230 -18.18 12.68 13.63
C LEU A 230 -18.11 11.17 13.87
N TRP A 231 -17.22 10.46 13.19
CA TRP A 231 -17.26 8.99 13.12
C TRP A 231 -16.02 8.30 13.69
N TYR A 232 -14.94 9.01 13.98
CA TYR A 232 -13.74 8.36 14.51
C TYR A 232 -14.03 7.77 15.89
N GLN A 233 -13.79 6.47 16.04
CA GLN A 233 -14.06 5.66 17.23
C GLN A 233 -15.54 5.52 17.62
N GLN A 234 -16.49 5.91 16.76
CA GLN A 234 -17.90 5.64 16.97
C GLN A 234 -18.28 4.23 16.49
N PRO A 235 -19.23 3.57 17.16
CA PRO A 235 -19.78 2.31 16.64
C PRO A 235 -20.51 2.58 15.32
N MET A 236 -20.21 1.77 14.30
CA MET A 236 -20.74 1.96 12.96
C MET A 236 -21.38 0.67 12.44
N ASN A 237 -22.49 0.81 11.72
CA ASN A 237 -23.04 -0.29 10.94
C ASN A 237 -22.20 -0.59 9.69
N LEU A 238 -22.51 -1.69 8.98
CA LEU A 238 -21.72 -2.15 7.84
C LEU A 238 -21.63 -1.09 6.71
N LEU A 239 -22.72 -0.38 6.44
CA LEU A 239 -22.76 0.65 5.39
C LEU A 239 -21.89 1.85 5.78
N GLU A 240 -22.01 2.30 7.02
CA GLU A 240 -21.18 3.39 7.56
C GLU A 240 -19.69 3.04 7.52
N ILE A 241 -19.30 1.81 7.89
CA ILE A 241 -17.92 1.33 7.75
C ILE A 241 -17.45 1.41 6.30
N LYS A 242 -18.29 1.04 5.31
CA LYS A 242 -17.89 1.09 3.90
C LYS A 242 -17.82 2.51 3.36
N VAL A 243 -18.73 3.38 3.78
CA VAL A 243 -18.74 4.80 3.41
C VAL A 243 -17.52 5.50 4.01
N THR A 244 -17.24 5.33 5.29
CA THR A 244 -16.07 5.92 5.96
C THR A 244 -14.76 5.39 5.39
N PHE A 245 -14.67 4.10 5.07
CA PHE A 245 -13.51 3.50 4.39
C PHE A 245 -13.22 4.21 3.05
N LEU A 246 -14.24 4.46 2.23
CA LEU A 246 -14.08 5.15 0.96
C LEU A 246 -13.76 6.64 1.16
N LEU A 247 -14.44 7.30 2.09
CA LEU A 247 -14.22 8.73 2.38
C LEU A 247 -12.82 8.97 2.94
N TRP A 248 -12.45 8.29 4.03
CA TRP A 248 -11.15 8.51 4.67
C TRP A 248 -10.00 8.07 3.76
N GLY A 249 -10.13 6.88 3.15
CA GLY A 249 -9.13 6.39 2.21
C GLY A 249 -8.99 7.27 0.98
N GLY A 250 -10.11 7.69 0.38
CA GLY A 250 -10.13 8.53 -0.83
C GLY A 250 -9.68 9.96 -0.56
N LEU A 251 -10.29 10.62 0.42
CA LEU A 251 -9.96 12.02 0.75
C LEU A 251 -8.54 12.14 1.30
N GLY A 252 -8.12 11.26 2.23
CA GLY A 252 -6.76 11.24 2.74
C GLY A 252 -5.72 11.02 1.63
N THR A 253 -6.04 10.16 0.65
CA THR A 253 -5.20 9.95 -0.54
C THR A 253 -5.10 11.20 -1.41
N VAL A 254 -6.23 11.82 -1.74
CA VAL A 254 -6.28 13.03 -2.59
C VAL A 254 -5.56 14.19 -1.91
N LEU A 255 -5.81 14.41 -0.64
CA LEU A 255 -5.17 15.50 0.14
C LEU A 255 -3.66 15.31 0.23
N SER A 256 -3.19 14.10 0.56
CA SER A 256 -1.76 13.79 0.63
C SER A 256 -1.09 13.95 -0.74
N PHE A 257 -1.69 13.41 -1.79
CA PHE A 257 -1.16 13.53 -3.14
C PHE A 257 -1.05 14.99 -3.60
N THR A 258 -2.12 15.78 -3.36
CA THR A 258 -2.15 17.22 -3.69
C THR A 258 -1.10 18.00 -2.92
N PHE A 259 -0.94 17.72 -1.63
CA PHE A 259 0.07 18.37 -0.78
C PHE A 259 1.48 18.15 -1.33
N PHE A 260 1.86 16.89 -1.59
CA PHE A 260 3.20 16.57 -2.10
C PHE A 260 3.45 17.17 -3.50
N ARG A 261 2.44 17.18 -4.36
CA ARG A 261 2.53 17.78 -5.69
C ARG A 261 2.63 19.30 -5.62
N LYS A 262 1.80 19.95 -4.81
CA LYS A 262 1.78 21.42 -4.70
C LYS A 262 3.08 21.97 -4.12
N TYR A 263 3.69 21.25 -3.21
CA TYR A 263 4.94 21.62 -2.54
C TYR A 263 6.14 20.78 -3.04
N GLU A 264 6.14 20.41 -4.33
CA GLU A 264 7.17 19.53 -4.90
C GLU A 264 8.60 20.03 -4.70
N GLY A 265 8.82 21.35 -4.65
CA GLY A 265 10.13 21.92 -4.33
C GLY A 265 10.66 21.54 -2.94
N CYS A 266 9.78 21.42 -1.93
CA CYS A 266 10.16 20.93 -0.60
C CYS A 266 10.51 19.44 -0.57
N PHE A 267 10.06 18.71 -1.59
CA PHE A 267 10.26 17.26 -1.73
C PHE A 267 11.25 16.90 -2.84
N SER A 268 11.96 17.90 -3.39
CA SER A 268 13.02 17.71 -4.38
C SER A 268 14.30 17.15 -3.76
N GLN A 269 15.25 16.74 -4.61
CA GLN A 269 16.60 16.29 -4.19
C GLN A 269 17.42 17.43 -3.56
N GLU A 270 17.06 18.68 -3.76
CA GLU A 270 17.74 19.85 -3.19
C GLU A 270 17.37 20.03 -1.71
N ALA A 271 16.13 19.72 -1.34
CA ALA A 271 15.65 19.81 0.03
C ALA A 271 16.08 18.61 0.88
N LEU A 272 16.51 18.86 2.12
CA LEU A 272 16.94 17.78 3.05
C LEU A 272 15.82 16.79 3.29
N MET A 273 14.60 17.26 3.58
CA MET A 273 13.43 16.42 3.78
C MET A 273 13.09 15.61 2.51
N GLY A 274 13.17 16.25 1.34
CA GLY A 274 12.93 15.60 0.05
C GLY A 274 13.91 14.47 -0.20
N ARG A 275 15.21 14.70 0.01
CA ARG A 275 16.24 13.64 -0.13
C ARG A 275 15.98 12.45 0.77
N TRP A 276 15.65 12.72 2.03
CA TRP A 276 15.43 11.67 3.01
C TRP A 276 14.16 10.85 2.68
N LEU A 277 13.03 11.52 2.42
CA LEU A 277 11.79 10.83 2.03
C LEU A 277 11.94 10.05 0.73
N GLN A 278 12.60 10.59 -0.29
CA GLN A 278 12.86 9.88 -1.53
C GLN A 278 13.78 8.67 -1.32
N TYR A 279 14.74 8.76 -0.40
CA TYR A 279 15.60 7.64 -0.06
C TYR A 279 14.80 6.48 0.54
N VAL A 280 13.90 6.76 1.50
CA VAL A 280 12.94 5.78 2.04
C VAL A 280 12.01 5.29 0.93
N GLY A 281 11.48 6.19 0.11
CA GLY A 281 10.54 5.89 -0.96
C GLY A 281 11.08 4.94 -2.03
N ARG A 282 12.37 5.01 -2.32
CA ARG A 282 13.05 4.09 -3.23
C ARG A 282 13.30 2.71 -2.62
N ARG A 283 13.16 2.57 -1.29
CA ARG A 283 13.37 1.34 -0.51
C ARG A 283 12.13 0.90 0.27
N THR A 284 10.94 1.29 -0.20
CA THR A 284 9.67 0.95 0.48
C THR A 284 9.48 -0.55 0.67
N LEU A 285 9.85 -1.37 -0.31
CA LEU A 285 9.75 -2.83 -0.18
C LEU A 285 10.71 -3.35 0.90
N ASP A 286 11.94 -2.85 0.92
CA ASP A 286 12.94 -3.27 1.91
C ASP A 286 12.45 -2.95 3.34
N VAL A 287 11.99 -1.71 3.56
CA VAL A 287 11.44 -1.29 4.85
C VAL A 287 10.20 -2.10 5.20
N TYR A 288 9.28 -2.32 4.24
CA TYR A 288 8.09 -3.13 4.46
C TYR A 288 8.40 -4.56 4.90
N LEU A 289 9.40 -5.20 4.29
CA LEU A 289 9.78 -6.57 4.62
C LEU A 289 10.53 -6.69 5.96
N LEU A 290 11.30 -5.66 6.32
CA LEU A 290 12.19 -5.69 7.47
C LEU A 290 11.58 -5.14 8.77
N HIS A 291 10.60 -4.21 8.72
CA HIS A 291 10.18 -3.48 9.91
C HIS A 291 9.61 -4.37 11.02
N PHE A 292 8.96 -5.50 10.71
CA PHE A 292 8.45 -6.45 11.70
C PHE A 292 9.54 -7.10 12.56
N PHE A 293 10.79 -7.14 12.06
CA PHE A 293 11.94 -7.65 12.81
C PHE A 293 12.52 -6.61 13.77
N PHE A 294 12.32 -5.32 13.49
CA PHE A 294 12.87 -4.21 14.27
C PHE A 294 11.85 -3.51 15.15
N LEU A 295 10.54 -3.80 15.01
CA LEU A 295 9.54 -3.28 15.94
C LEU A 295 9.81 -3.81 17.35
N PRO A 296 10.05 -2.90 18.34
CA PRO A 296 10.28 -3.32 19.70
C PRO A 296 9.07 -4.08 20.26
N LYS A 297 9.32 -5.23 20.85
CA LYS A 297 8.30 -6.00 21.55
C LYS A 297 8.37 -5.67 23.05
N ASN A 298 7.26 -5.86 23.76
CA ASN A 298 7.20 -5.71 25.21
C ASN A 298 7.44 -4.27 25.73
N LEU A 299 6.96 -3.26 25.01
CA LEU A 299 6.91 -1.87 25.49
C LEU A 299 5.58 -1.51 26.15
N GLU A 300 4.84 -2.48 26.68
CA GLU A 300 3.56 -2.25 27.36
C GLU A 300 3.70 -1.29 28.56
N TRP A 301 4.81 -1.38 29.29
CA TRP A 301 5.13 -0.47 30.37
C TRP A 301 5.20 0.99 29.89
N LEU A 302 5.83 1.26 28.75
CA LEU A 302 5.90 2.59 28.15
C LEU A 302 4.50 3.02 27.66
N GLY A 303 3.76 2.10 27.05
CA GLY A 303 2.38 2.34 26.60
C GLY A 303 1.49 2.85 27.71
N LYS A 304 1.58 2.31 28.93
CA LYS A 304 0.80 2.78 30.10
C LYS A 304 1.04 4.25 30.44
N TYR A 305 2.24 4.78 30.18
CA TYR A 305 2.55 6.19 30.42
C TYR A 305 2.14 7.11 29.27
N VAL A 306 2.27 6.62 28.01
CA VAL A 306 2.06 7.48 26.84
C VAL A 306 0.60 7.50 26.37
N MET A 307 -0.17 6.42 26.53
CA MET A 307 -1.54 6.31 26.03
C MET A 307 -2.55 7.24 26.73
N GLY A 308 -2.18 7.81 27.89
CA GLY A 308 -3.00 8.83 28.57
C GLY A 308 -2.96 10.22 27.92
N ASN A 309 -1.99 10.48 27.04
CA ASN A 309 -1.82 11.76 26.34
C ASN A 309 -1.54 11.51 24.85
N PRO A 310 -2.53 11.77 23.95
CA PRO A 310 -2.38 11.50 22.53
C PRO A 310 -1.20 12.20 21.83
N THR A 311 -0.80 13.38 22.34
CA THR A 311 0.34 14.14 21.77
C THR A 311 1.67 13.47 22.16
N VAL A 312 1.80 13.02 23.40
CA VAL A 312 2.98 12.30 23.89
C VAL A 312 3.09 10.94 23.18
N GLU A 313 1.96 10.24 23.04
CA GLU A 313 1.86 8.98 22.31
C GLU A 313 2.35 9.16 20.87
N LEU A 314 1.87 10.15 20.14
CA LEU A 314 2.29 10.44 18.77
C LEU A 314 3.79 10.73 18.69
N PHE A 315 4.31 11.56 19.60
CA PHE A 315 5.74 11.91 19.60
C PHE A 315 6.63 10.67 19.85
N VAL A 316 6.32 9.86 20.86
CA VAL A 316 7.07 8.64 21.16
C VAL A 316 6.96 7.63 20.01
N SER A 317 5.77 7.46 19.44
CA SER A 317 5.55 6.57 18.29
C SER A 317 6.32 7.02 17.05
N LEU A 318 6.45 8.35 16.82
CA LEU A 318 7.28 8.90 15.75
C LEU A 318 8.78 8.60 15.99
N VAL A 319 9.27 8.75 17.20
CA VAL A 319 10.67 8.43 17.54
C VAL A 319 10.97 6.94 17.27
N ILE A 320 10.07 6.05 17.73
CA ILE A 320 10.19 4.60 17.47
C ILE A 320 10.16 4.33 15.96
N THR A 321 9.25 4.96 15.25
CA THR A 321 9.13 4.81 13.78
C THR A 321 10.43 5.18 13.07
N ILE A 322 11.02 6.33 13.39
CA ILE A 322 12.26 6.81 12.78
C ILE A 322 13.41 5.82 13.09
N MET A 323 13.50 5.33 14.32
CA MET A 323 14.48 4.35 14.72
C MET A 323 14.34 3.03 13.95
N VAL A 324 13.12 2.50 13.86
CA VAL A 324 12.84 1.25 13.12
C VAL A 324 13.18 1.41 11.64
N VAL A 325 12.75 2.51 11.02
CA VAL A 325 13.06 2.77 9.60
C VAL A 325 14.56 2.95 9.37
N ALA A 326 15.28 3.60 10.26
CA ALA A 326 16.74 3.74 10.18
C ALA A 326 17.44 2.36 10.24
N LEU A 327 17.02 1.48 11.14
CA LEU A 327 17.53 0.10 11.24
C LEU A 327 17.22 -0.71 9.98
N CYS A 328 16.00 -0.60 9.44
CA CYS A 328 15.63 -1.23 8.17
C CYS A 328 16.53 -0.76 7.01
N LEU A 329 16.78 0.54 6.91
CA LEU A 329 17.62 1.11 5.85
C LEU A 329 19.09 0.71 6.01
N LEU A 330 19.60 0.66 7.23
CA LEU A 330 20.94 0.19 7.52
C LEU A 330 21.11 -1.27 7.07
N THR A 331 20.18 -2.14 7.49
CA THR A 331 20.17 -3.56 7.09
C THR A 331 20.02 -3.70 5.57
N SER A 332 19.13 -2.92 4.96
CA SER A 332 18.96 -2.90 3.50
C SER A 332 20.27 -2.53 2.79
N ASN A 333 21.02 -1.53 3.29
CA ASN A 333 22.30 -1.14 2.72
C ASN A 333 23.32 -2.27 2.78
N ILE A 334 23.41 -2.98 3.93
CA ILE A 334 24.31 -4.13 4.10
C ILE A 334 23.96 -5.24 3.11
N ILE A 335 22.68 -5.62 3.03
CA ILE A 335 22.24 -6.69 2.11
C ILE A 335 22.51 -6.31 0.65
N ARG A 336 22.33 -5.04 0.29
CA ARG A 336 22.56 -4.52 -1.07
C ARG A 336 24.03 -4.44 -1.49
N LEU A 337 24.98 -4.69 -0.58
CA LEU A 337 26.39 -4.88 -0.95
C LEU A 337 26.58 -6.12 -1.84
N SER A 338 25.70 -7.12 -1.71
CA SER A 338 25.65 -8.28 -2.60
C SER A 338 24.51 -8.10 -3.64
N PRO A 339 24.82 -7.97 -4.95
CA PRO A 339 23.78 -7.88 -5.98
C PRO A 339 22.86 -9.10 -6.03
N THR A 340 23.38 -10.28 -5.74
CA THR A 340 22.60 -11.52 -5.69
C THR A 340 21.60 -11.50 -4.54
N LEU A 341 22.01 -11.11 -3.35
CA LEU A 341 21.11 -10.99 -2.20
C LEU A 341 20.08 -9.88 -2.44
N ALA A 342 20.48 -8.74 -2.99
CA ALA A 342 19.56 -7.65 -3.34
C ALA A 342 18.49 -8.09 -4.35
N HIS A 343 18.85 -8.94 -5.29
CA HIS A 343 17.90 -9.48 -6.26
C HIS A 343 16.84 -10.38 -5.59
N TRP A 344 17.28 -11.35 -4.81
CA TRP A 344 16.36 -12.35 -4.22
C TRP A 344 15.59 -11.82 -3.02
N LEU A 345 16.21 -10.96 -2.20
CA LEU A 345 15.60 -10.45 -0.97
C LEU A 345 14.81 -9.15 -1.18
N PHE A 346 15.09 -8.36 -2.20
CA PHE A 346 14.42 -7.09 -2.45
C PHE A 346 13.91 -6.90 -3.89
N GLY A 347 13.96 -7.94 -4.70
CA GLY A 347 13.46 -7.90 -6.07
C GLY A 347 14.19 -6.89 -6.97
N VAL A 348 15.42 -6.54 -6.65
CA VAL A 348 16.24 -5.62 -7.46
C VAL A 348 16.56 -6.28 -8.78
N LYS A 349 16.39 -5.56 -9.89
CA LYS A 349 16.79 -6.10 -11.21
C LYS A 349 18.28 -6.35 -11.23
N ASN A 350 18.67 -7.57 -11.61
CA ASN A 350 20.07 -7.86 -11.87
C ASN A 350 20.56 -7.02 -13.07
N SER A 351 21.69 -6.33 -12.88
CA SER A 351 22.40 -5.65 -13.97
C SER A 351 23.20 -6.63 -14.86
N PHE A 352 23.13 -7.92 -14.59
CA PHE A 352 23.85 -8.99 -15.29
C PHE A 352 22.93 -9.83 -16.20
N GLY A 353 21.95 -9.22 -16.83
CA GLY A 353 21.06 -9.86 -17.81
C GLY A 353 20.68 -8.92 -18.93
#